data_8ae7e31e649e9a4589cb5a5c43bc0e42
#
_entry.id   8ae7e31e649e9a4589cb5a5c43bc0e42
#
_cell.length_a   1.000
_cell.length_b   1.000
_cell.length_c   1.000
_cell.angle_alpha   90.00
_cell.angle_beta   90.00
_cell.angle_gamma   90.00
#
_symmetry.space_group_name_H-M   'P 1'
#
loop_
_entity.id
_entity.type
_entity.pdbx_description
1 polymer ?
#
loop_
_entity_poly.entity_id
_entity_poly.type
_entity_poly.pdbx_seq_one_letter_code
_entity_poly.pdbx_strand_id
1 'polypeptide(L)'
;MNSAARERVFAALLKYWRGHRGMSQLDLSLAAEVSARHISFLETGRSNPSPEMVVVLAEALDIPMRDTNELLRAAGFASRYAEPSLDELLSGPLGMAVTTMFDHHEPFPMMVVDRLYNVVRTNQGGLRLFTIAGVDLGASGTIASEAGAIGPVNVLRLLFDPARRDMIGDWPQAASTMLRRLQREAFHRPHDAALAELLDDLINAPGVPADWRQPDPTVRDEPMLGIELRAGDISMNFLTTITEFNAPQNVTLAELRIESYFPTDDQTRELCTQLLG
;
A
#
# COMPACT_ATOMS: atom_id res chain seq x y z
N MET A 1 -2.37 17.33 -25.99
CA MET A 1 -3.03 18.30 -25.09
C MET A 1 -2.33 19.65 -25.28
N ASN A 2 -3.07 20.75 -25.50
CA ASN A 2 -2.53 22.11 -25.74
C ASN A 2 -1.86 22.64 -24.44
N SER A 3 -0.80 23.48 -24.57
CA SER A 3 -0.06 24.10 -23.44
C SER A 3 -0.98 24.71 -22.38
N ALA A 4 -1.92 25.55 -22.83
CA ALA A 4 -2.89 26.21 -21.95
C ALA A 4 -3.83 25.23 -21.17
N ALA A 5 -4.06 24.02 -21.69
CA ALA A 5 -4.82 23.00 -20.99
C ALA A 5 -3.96 22.32 -19.90
N ARG A 6 -2.67 22.10 -20.16
CA ARG A 6 -1.71 21.55 -19.19
C ARG A 6 -1.50 22.49 -18.01
N GLU A 7 -1.30 23.78 -18.28
CA GLU A 7 -1.14 24.83 -17.27
C GLU A 7 -2.33 24.89 -16.30
N ARG A 8 -3.57 24.74 -16.81
CA ARG A 8 -4.77 24.68 -15.98
C ARG A 8 -4.83 23.42 -15.13
N VAL A 9 -4.38 22.26 -15.64
CA VAL A 9 -4.35 21.01 -14.89
C VAL A 9 -3.33 21.11 -13.75
N PHE A 10 -2.12 21.58 -14.02
CA PHE A 10 -1.10 21.79 -12.98
C PHE A 10 -1.61 22.75 -11.88
N ALA A 11 -2.17 23.91 -12.27
CA ALA A 11 -2.69 24.89 -11.33
C ALA A 11 -3.81 24.32 -10.44
N ALA A 12 -4.70 23.52 -11.03
CA ALA A 12 -5.78 22.85 -10.27
C ALA A 12 -5.24 21.80 -9.29
N LEU A 13 -4.28 20.97 -9.73
CA LEU A 13 -3.64 19.96 -8.88
C LEU A 13 -2.87 20.61 -7.72
N LEU A 14 -2.07 21.66 -7.97
CA LEU A 14 -1.36 22.37 -6.92
C LEU A 14 -2.31 22.93 -5.86
N LYS A 15 -3.35 23.62 -6.30
CA LYS A 15 -4.37 24.19 -5.41
C LYS A 15 -5.09 23.10 -4.63
N TYR A 16 -5.40 21.96 -5.26
CA TYR A 16 -6.02 20.83 -4.62
C TYR A 16 -5.13 20.26 -3.50
N TRP A 17 -3.84 19.95 -3.80
CA TRP A 17 -2.91 19.40 -2.82
C TRP A 17 -2.70 20.33 -1.63
N ARG A 18 -2.53 21.63 -1.88
CA ARG A 18 -2.43 22.62 -0.81
C ARG A 18 -3.69 22.63 0.08
N GLY A 19 -4.88 22.63 -0.54
CA GLY A 19 -6.15 22.57 0.19
C GLY A 19 -6.30 21.28 0.99
N HIS A 20 -5.90 20.13 0.40
CA HIS A 20 -5.91 18.83 1.06
C HIS A 20 -5.00 18.78 2.29
N ARG A 21 -3.84 19.45 2.25
CA ARG A 21 -2.95 19.61 3.41
C ARG A 21 -3.40 20.70 4.39
N GLY A 22 -4.53 21.38 4.15
CA GLY A 22 -5.05 22.45 5.01
C GLY A 22 -4.17 23.71 5.02
N MET A 23 -3.26 23.86 4.05
CA MET A 23 -2.32 24.99 3.99
C MET A 23 -2.94 26.20 3.30
N SER A 24 -2.67 27.41 3.82
CA SER A 24 -2.87 28.66 3.09
C SER A 24 -1.77 28.86 2.04
N GLN A 25 -1.96 29.81 1.09
CA GLN A 25 -0.89 30.17 0.16
C GLN A 25 0.35 30.73 0.88
N LEU A 26 0.16 31.36 2.02
CA LEU A 26 1.24 31.85 2.87
C LEU A 26 2.01 30.69 3.52
N ASP A 27 1.30 29.69 4.07
CA ASP A 27 1.93 28.53 4.70
C ASP A 27 2.79 27.76 3.68
N LEU A 28 2.24 27.50 2.48
CA LEU A 28 2.99 26.86 1.41
C LEU A 28 4.20 27.71 0.97
N SER A 29 4.04 29.02 0.92
CA SER A 29 5.13 29.93 0.55
C SER A 29 6.31 29.87 1.52
N LEU A 30 6.00 29.76 2.81
CA LEU A 30 7.01 29.60 3.86
C LEU A 30 7.68 28.22 3.80
N ALA A 31 6.88 27.15 3.62
CA ALA A 31 7.39 25.78 3.56
C ALA A 31 8.26 25.51 2.31
N ALA A 32 7.91 26.11 1.18
CA ALA A 32 8.61 25.97 -0.11
C ALA A 32 9.68 27.04 -0.34
N GLU A 33 9.86 28.00 0.59
CA GLU A 33 10.76 29.15 0.46
C GLU A 33 10.50 29.98 -0.82
N VAL A 34 9.22 30.14 -1.20
CA VAL A 34 8.78 30.85 -2.41
C VAL A 34 7.84 31.99 -2.00
N SER A 35 7.74 33.06 -2.76
CA SER A 35 6.81 34.14 -2.42
C SER A 35 5.34 33.70 -2.56
N ALA A 36 4.47 34.11 -1.64
CA ALA A 36 3.01 33.84 -1.71
C ALA A 36 2.37 34.36 -3.02
N ARG A 37 2.91 35.46 -3.56
CA ARG A 37 2.49 35.98 -4.87
C ARG A 37 2.81 35.00 -6.00
N HIS A 38 3.96 34.33 -5.96
CA HIS A 38 4.34 33.32 -6.95
C HIS A 38 3.43 32.10 -6.86
N ILE A 39 3.16 31.61 -5.64
CA ILE A 39 2.17 30.53 -5.42
C ILE A 39 0.82 30.89 -6.03
N SER A 40 0.32 32.12 -5.76
CA SER A 40 -0.93 32.59 -6.33
C SER A 40 -0.93 32.65 -7.86
N PHE A 41 0.19 33.00 -8.48
CA PHE A 41 0.31 33.02 -9.94
C PHE A 41 0.36 31.59 -10.53
N LEU A 42 1.03 30.64 -9.86
CA LEU A 42 1.03 29.24 -10.25
C LEU A 42 -0.38 28.63 -10.17
N GLU A 43 -1.11 28.87 -9.07
CA GLU A 43 -2.48 28.34 -8.88
C GLU A 43 -3.53 29.00 -9.79
N THR A 44 -3.24 30.17 -10.34
CA THR A 44 -4.13 30.87 -11.30
C THR A 44 -3.71 30.68 -12.74
N GLY A 45 -2.61 29.94 -13.01
CA GLY A 45 -2.08 29.74 -14.36
C GLY A 45 -1.49 31.01 -14.99
N ARG A 46 -1.11 31.99 -14.18
CA ARG A 46 -0.44 33.23 -14.65
C ARG A 46 1.07 33.10 -14.75
N SER A 47 1.61 32.03 -14.18
CA SER A 47 3.04 31.69 -14.23
C SER A 47 3.18 30.19 -14.41
N ASN A 48 4.21 29.78 -15.16
CA ASN A 48 4.57 28.39 -15.31
C ASN A 48 5.68 28.04 -14.33
N PRO A 49 5.65 26.87 -13.67
CA PRO A 49 6.74 26.42 -12.82
C PRO A 49 7.94 25.95 -13.65
N SER A 50 9.13 25.87 -13.04
CA SER A 50 10.21 25.02 -13.54
C SER A 50 10.05 23.58 -12.99
N PRO A 51 10.75 22.57 -13.56
CA PRO A 51 10.74 21.22 -13.00
C PRO A 51 11.16 21.18 -11.52
N GLU A 52 12.17 21.95 -11.15
CA GLU A 52 12.68 22.06 -9.78
C GLU A 52 11.62 22.68 -8.87
N MET A 53 10.90 23.68 -9.34
CA MET A 53 9.81 24.32 -8.60
C MET A 53 8.69 23.32 -8.31
N VAL A 54 8.33 22.47 -9.29
CA VAL A 54 7.31 21.43 -9.08
C VAL A 54 7.74 20.47 -7.96
N VAL A 55 9.02 20.08 -7.95
CA VAL A 55 9.55 19.16 -6.92
C VAL A 55 9.56 19.82 -5.54
N VAL A 56 10.04 21.06 -5.43
CA VAL A 56 10.04 21.81 -4.17
C VAL A 56 8.63 21.96 -3.58
N LEU A 57 7.65 22.27 -4.43
CA LEU A 57 6.26 22.36 -4.01
C LEU A 57 5.69 21.01 -3.60
N ALA A 58 6.06 19.95 -4.32
CA ALA A 58 5.63 18.60 -3.98
C ALA A 58 6.21 18.13 -2.64
N GLU A 59 7.49 18.41 -2.37
CA GLU A 59 8.14 18.12 -1.09
C GLU A 59 7.50 18.91 0.05
N ALA A 60 7.27 20.22 -0.13
CA ALA A 60 6.62 21.07 0.88
C ALA A 60 5.16 20.64 1.20
N LEU A 61 4.49 19.99 0.26
CA LEU A 61 3.13 19.45 0.40
C LEU A 61 3.10 17.97 0.75
N ASP A 62 4.25 17.32 0.96
CA ASP A 62 4.37 15.88 1.19
C ASP A 62 3.54 15.08 0.15
N ILE A 63 3.74 15.39 -1.14
CA ILE A 63 3.07 14.72 -2.25
C ILE A 63 3.83 13.44 -2.59
N PRO A 64 3.14 12.28 -2.68
CA PRO A 64 3.77 11.03 -3.07
C PRO A 64 4.49 11.11 -4.43
N MET A 65 5.54 10.32 -4.63
CA MET A 65 6.36 10.34 -5.86
C MET A 65 5.54 10.13 -7.13
N ARG A 66 4.54 9.26 -7.11
CA ARG A 66 3.63 9.01 -8.24
C ARG A 66 2.87 10.27 -8.62
N ASP A 67 2.28 10.93 -7.63
CA ASP A 67 1.51 12.16 -7.83
C ASP A 67 2.43 13.34 -8.18
N THR A 68 3.67 13.35 -7.69
CA THR A 68 4.70 14.32 -8.13
C THR A 68 5.03 14.14 -9.60
N ASN A 69 5.14 12.90 -10.09
CA ASN A 69 5.27 12.63 -11.52
C ASN A 69 4.06 13.13 -12.33
N GLU A 70 2.85 13.00 -11.77
CA GLU A 70 1.64 13.55 -12.40
C GLU A 70 1.67 15.09 -12.47
N LEU A 71 2.11 15.76 -11.40
CA LEU A 71 2.30 17.22 -11.40
C LEU A 71 3.32 17.64 -12.44
N LEU A 72 4.46 16.94 -12.57
CA LEU A 72 5.47 17.19 -13.58
C LEU A 72 4.89 17.03 -15.00
N ARG A 73 4.18 15.93 -15.25
CA ARG A 73 3.51 15.68 -16.55
C ARG A 73 2.46 16.77 -16.87
N ALA A 74 1.69 17.18 -15.86
CA ALA A 74 0.70 18.26 -15.99
C ALA A 74 1.34 19.61 -16.30
N ALA A 75 2.53 19.88 -15.76
CA ALA A 75 3.33 21.06 -16.07
C ALA A 75 4.07 20.96 -17.42
N GLY A 76 4.03 19.80 -18.09
CA GLY A 76 4.66 19.58 -19.41
C GLY A 76 6.07 19.02 -19.35
N PHE A 77 6.50 18.54 -18.19
CA PHE A 77 7.82 17.95 -17.98
C PHE A 77 7.80 16.41 -18.01
N ALA A 78 8.96 15.80 -18.16
CA ALA A 78 9.15 14.37 -17.99
C ALA A 78 9.01 13.98 -16.51
N SER A 79 8.61 12.74 -16.24
CA SER A 79 8.63 12.16 -14.90
C SER A 79 10.05 12.19 -14.34
N ARG A 80 10.19 12.51 -13.05
CA ARG A 80 11.46 12.50 -12.33
C ARG A 80 11.79 11.15 -11.73
N TYR A 81 10.76 10.50 -11.18
CA TYR A 81 10.91 9.23 -10.48
C TYR A 81 10.63 8.06 -11.44
N ALA A 82 11.48 7.03 -11.39
CA ALA A 82 11.29 5.85 -12.21
C ALA A 82 10.04 5.07 -11.79
N GLU A 83 9.31 4.55 -12.76
CA GLU A 83 8.13 3.72 -12.58
C GLU A 83 8.28 2.40 -13.39
N PRO A 84 9.31 1.56 -13.09
CA PRO A 84 9.48 0.28 -13.78
C PRO A 84 8.30 -0.65 -13.49
N SER A 85 8.07 -1.63 -14.36
CA SER A 85 7.10 -2.69 -14.09
C SER A 85 7.57 -3.59 -12.93
N LEU A 86 6.62 -4.29 -12.29
CA LEU A 86 6.94 -5.28 -11.26
C LEU A 86 7.87 -6.37 -11.78
N ASP A 87 7.65 -6.83 -13.02
CA ASP A 87 8.45 -7.87 -13.66
C ASP A 87 9.92 -7.41 -13.86
N GLU A 88 10.12 -6.17 -14.30
CA GLU A 88 11.46 -5.59 -14.42
C GLU A 88 12.17 -5.54 -13.07
N LEU A 89 11.47 -5.10 -12.00
CA LEU A 89 12.04 -5.04 -10.65
C LEU A 89 12.38 -6.42 -10.10
N LEU A 90 11.48 -7.38 -10.24
CA LEU A 90 11.64 -8.73 -9.68
C LEU A 90 12.56 -9.63 -10.50
N SER A 91 12.86 -9.28 -11.75
CA SER A 91 13.87 -9.97 -12.56
C SER A 91 15.30 -9.50 -12.25
N GLY A 92 15.45 -8.42 -11.50
CA GLY A 92 16.73 -7.81 -11.15
C GLY A 92 17.26 -8.16 -9.75
N PRO A 93 18.21 -7.37 -9.24
CA PRO A 93 18.80 -7.56 -7.91
C PRO A 93 17.79 -7.59 -6.76
N LEU A 94 16.68 -6.85 -6.89
CA LEU A 94 15.61 -6.88 -5.91
C LEU A 94 14.98 -8.28 -5.81
N GLY A 95 14.69 -8.91 -6.93
CA GLY A 95 14.12 -10.27 -6.94
C GLY A 95 15.02 -11.30 -6.29
N MET A 96 16.35 -11.17 -6.48
CA MET A 96 17.33 -12.01 -5.76
C MET A 96 17.33 -11.76 -4.26
N ALA A 97 17.28 -10.49 -3.84
CA ALA A 97 17.21 -10.13 -2.43
C ALA A 97 15.91 -10.66 -1.79
N VAL A 98 14.77 -10.50 -2.43
CA VAL A 98 13.48 -11.04 -1.97
C VAL A 98 13.53 -12.56 -1.87
N THR A 99 14.11 -13.26 -2.85
CA THR A 99 14.29 -14.73 -2.79
C THR A 99 15.14 -15.13 -1.57
N THR A 100 16.25 -14.44 -1.35
CA THR A 100 17.11 -14.70 -0.18
C THR A 100 16.37 -14.47 1.14
N MET A 101 15.55 -13.40 1.23
CA MET A 101 14.72 -13.14 2.42
C MET A 101 13.71 -14.26 2.62
N PHE A 102 13.06 -14.72 1.56
CA PHE A 102 12.11 -15.83 1.60
C PHE A 102 12.76 -17.12 2.10
N ASP A 103 13.93 -17.49 1.55
CA ASP A 103 14.66 -18.71 1.94
C ASP A 103 15.05 -18.69 3.42
N HIS A 104 15.45 -17.52 3.95
CA HIS A 104 15.82 -17.37 5.37
C HIS A 104 14.62 -17.32 6.32
N HIS A 105 13.43 -17.03 5.80
CA HIS A 105 12.22 -16.94 6.62
C HIS A 105 11.42 -18.25 6.67
N GLU A 106 11.73 -19.20 5.80
CA GLU A 106 11.07 -20.51 5.83
C GLU A 106 11.20 -21.21 7.22
N PRO A 107 10.19 -21.90 7.69
CA PRO A 107 8.91 -22.22 7.05
C PRO A 107 7.80 -21.20 7.32
N PHE A 108 8.12 -20.04 7.88
CA PHE A 108 7.12 -19.05 8.27
C PHE A 108 6.63 -18.27 7.04
N PRO A 109 5.33 -17.92 6.97
CA PRO A 109 4.79 -17.18 5.84
C PRO A 109 5.47 -15.80 5.67
N MET A 110 5.83 -15.48 4.42
CA MET A 110 6.33 -14.17 4.04
C MET A 110 5.84 -13.86 2.63
N MET A 111 5.38 -12.63 2.39
CA MET A 111 4.90 -12.21 1.08
C MET A 111 5.28 -10.78 0.74
N VAL A 112 5.42 -10.51 -0.56
CA VAL A 112 5.48 -9.16 -1.12
C VAL A 112 4.09 -8.80 -1.60
N VAL A 113 3.60 -7.64 -1.20
CA VAL A 113 2.33 -7.08 -1.66
C VAL A 113 2.56 -5.72 -2.31
N ASP A 114 1.69 -5.36 -3.25
CA ASP A 114 1.68 -4.02 -3.83
C ASP A 114 0.93 -3.01 -2.93
N ARG A 115 0.81 -1.76 -3.39
CA ARG A 115 0.11 -0.68 -2.68
C ARG A 115 -1.39 -0.92 -2.45
N LEU A 116 -1.98 -1.84 -3.20
CA LEU A 116 -3.39 -2.26 -3.06
C LEU A 116 -3.54 -3.58 -2.30
N TYR A 117 -2.47 -4.08 -1.67
CA TYR A 117 -2.46 -5.37 -0.97
C TYR A 117 -2.67 -6.59 -1.88
N ASN A 118 -2.38 -6.47 -3.18
CA ASN A 118 -2.32 -7.63 -4.05
C ASN A 118 -1.02 -8.37 -3.81
N VAL A 119 -1.10 -9.70 -3.66
CA VAL A 119 0.08 -10.55 -3.52
C VAL A 119 0.86 -10.52 -4.83
N VAL A 120 2.09 -10.06 -4.77
CA VAL A 120 3.03 -10.02 -5.90
C VAL A 120 3.86 -11.30 -5.92
N ARG A 121 4.33 -11.73 -4.75
CA ARG A 121 5.15 -12.93 -4.57
C ARG A 121 5.03 -13.43 -3.14
N THR A 122 5.16 -14.76 -2.93
CA THR A 122 5.19 -15.35 -1.59
C THR A 122 6.24 -16.46 -1.52
N ASN A 123 6.71 -16.77 -0.31
CA ASN A 123 7.55 -17.92 -0.04
C ASN A 123 6.73 -19.22 0.04
N GLN A 124 7.36 -20.37 0.22
CA GLN A 124 6.66 -21.67 0.29
C GLN A 124 5.74 -21.75 1.53
N GLY A 125 6.18 -21.22 2.68
CA GLY A 125 5.34 -21.14 3.87
C GLY A 125 4.05 -20.36 3.62
N GLY A 126 4.14 -19.21 2.95
CA GLY A 126 2.98 -18.41 2.56
C GLY A 126 2.10 -19.11 1.53
N LEU A 127 2.68 -19.77 0.52
CA LEU A 127 1.94 -20.53 -0.48
C LEU A 127 1.07 -21.62 0.16
N ARG A 128 1.62 -22.36 1.10
CA ARG A 128 0.89 -23.41 1.83
C ARG A 128 -0.18 -22.83 2.75
N LEU A 129 0.10 -21.69 3.40
CA LEU A 129 -0.90 -20.98 4.19
C LEU A 129 -2.10 -20.57 3.33
N PHE A 130 -1.89 -20.03 2.13
CA PHE A 130 -2.96 -19.72 1.19
C PHE A 130 -3.73 -20.98 0.75
N THR A 131 -3.03 -22.10 0.52
CA THR A 131 -3.66 -23.38 0.20
C THR A 131 -4.57 -23.87 1.34
N ILE A 132 -4.13 -23.77 2.59
CA ILE A 132 -4.94 -24.09 3.79
C ILE A 132 -6.18 -23.16 3.84
N ALA A 133 -6.04 -21.89 3.45
CA ALA A 133 -7.15 -20.95 3.34
C ALA A 133 -8.05 -21.20 2.13
N GLY A 134 -7.83 -22.25 1.36
CA GLY A 134 -8.60 -22.57 0.14
C GLY A 134 -8.34 -21.60 -1.03
N VAL A 135 -7.16 -21.00 -1.07
CA VAL A 135 -6.73 -20.08 -2.13
C VAL A 135 -5.57 -20.72 -2.91
N ASP A 136 -5.78 -20.93 -4.19
CA ASP A 136 -4.74 -21.46 -5.09
C ASP A 136 -4.00 -20.29 -5.76
N LEU A 137 -2.71 -20.15 -5.46
CA LEU A 137 -1.81 -19.17 -6.08
C LEU A 137 -1.02 -19.75 -7.28
N GLY A 138 -1.25 -21.00 -7.61
CA GLY A 138 -0.43 -21.73 -8.58
C GLY A 138 0.97 -22.11 -8.04
N ALA A 139 1.66 -22.99 -8.74
CA ALA A 139 2.90 -23.60 -8.27
C ALA A 139 4.10 -22.63 -8.13
N SER A 140 4.04 -21.44 -8.72
CA SER A 140 5.17 -20.48 -8.70
C SER A 140 5.10 -19.46 -7.57
N GLY A 141 3.99 -19.38 -6.82
CA GLY A 141 3.80 -18.33 -5.79
C GLY A 141 3.90 -16.90 -6.35
N THR A 142 3.96 -16.77 -7.67
CA THR A 142 4.02 -15.50 -8.40
C THR A 142 2.74 -15.38 -9.19
N ILE A 143 1.97 -14.34 -8.96
CA ILE A 143 0.78 -14.07 -9.75
C ILE A 143 1.24 -13.42 -11.05
N ALA A 144 1.57 -14.26 -12.04
CA ALA A 144 1.71 -13.78 -13.40
C ALA A 144 0.32 -13.44 -13.93
N SER A 145 0.13 -12.22 -14.37
CA SER A 145 -1.04 -11.76 -15.10
C SER A 145 -1.04 -12.38 -16.50
N GLU A 146 -1.31 -13.69 -16.60
CA GLU A 146 -1.61 -14.30 -17.88
C GLU A 146 -3.13 -14.31 -18.09
N ALA A 147 -3.52 -13.90 -19.30
CA ALA A 147 -4.90 -13.77 -19.71
C ALA A 147 -5.68 -15.09 -19.52
N GLY A 148 -6.59 -15.11 -18.55
CA GLY A 148 -7.49 -16.22 -18.27
C GLY A 148 -7.59 -16.67 -16.82
N ALA A 149 -6.71 -16.20 -15.92
CA ALA A 149 -6.75 -16.51 -14.49
C ALA A 149 -7.53 -15.42 -13.72
N ILE A 150 -8.20 -15.84 -12.66
CA ILE A 150 -8.72 -15.02 -11.57
C ILE A 150 -7.70 -13.92 -11.25
N GLY A 151 -8.11 -12.66 -11.16
CA GLY A 151 -7.22 -11.51 -10.91
C GLY A 151 -6.32 -11.69 -9.67
N PRO A 152 -5.35 -10.82 -9.46
CA PRO A 152 -4.37 -10.98 -8.38
C PRO A 152 -5.06 -11.18 -7.04
N VAL A 153 -4.57 -12.13 -6.24
CA VAL A 153 -5.10 -12.38 -4.89
C VAL A 153 -4.84 -11.17 -4.01
N ASN A 154 -5.88 -10.59 -3.48
CA ASN A 154 -5.82 -9.43 -2.61
C ASN A 154 -5.99 -9.87 -1.14
N VAL A 155 -4.99 -9.62 -0.31
CA VAL A 155 -4.98 -10.07 1.09
C VAL A 155 -6.14 -9.47 1.89
N LEU A 156 -6.47 -8.19 1.65
CA LEU A 156 -7.58 -7.55 2.36
C LEU A 156 -8.94 -8.09 1.91
N ARG A 157 -9.13 -8.35 0.63
CA ARG A 157 -10.36 -8.98 0.14
C ARG A 157 -10.55 -10.39 0.71
N LEU A 158 -9.47 -11.14 0.91
CA LEU A 158 -9.52 -12.43 1.60
C LEU A 158 -9.88 -12.29 3.07
N LEU A 159 -9.28 -11.32 3.77
CA LEU A 159 -9.59 -11.03 5.18
C LEU A 159 -11.07 -10.66 5.36
N PHE A 160 -11.67 -9.94 4.42
CA PHE A 160 -13.06 -9.48 4.47
C PHE A 160 -14.06 -10.44 3.81
N ASP A 161 -13.60 -11.55 3.22
CA ASP A 161 -14.48 -12.56 2.62
C ASP A 161 -15.31 -13.27 3.71
N PRO A 162 -16.66 -13.20 3.65
CA PRO A 162 -17.51 -13.87 4.63
C PRO A 162 -17.26 -15.38 4.76
N ALA A 163 -16.83 -16.05 3.67
CA ALA A 163 -16.55 -17.49 3.67
C ALA A 163 -15.26 -17.86 4.43
N ARG A 164 -14.39 -16.90 4.69
CA ARG A 164 -13.08 -17.09 5.38
C ARG A 164 -13.00 -16.41 6.74
N ARG A 165 -14.05 -15.73 7.14
CA ARG A 165 -14.09 -14.95 8.39
C ARG A 165 -13.78 -15.79 9.63
N ASP A 166 -14.33 -17.00 9.69
CA ASP A 166 -14.12 -17.91 10.80
C ASP A 166 -12.66 -18.41 10.93
N MET A 167 -11.87 -18.19 9.87
CA MET A 167 -10.43 -18.47 9.89
C MET A 167 -9.62 -17.40 10.61
N ILE A 168 -10.22 -16.27 10.97
CA ILE A 168 -9.57 -15.19 11.72
C ILE A 168 -10.10 -15.15 13.14
N GLY A 169 -9.22 -15.28 14.14
CA GLY A 169 -9.59 -15.42 15.54
C GLY A 169 -10.46 -14.28 16.07
N ASP A 170 -9.96 -13.07 16.06
CA ASP A 170 -10.73 -11.85 16.38
C ASP A 170 -10.93 -11.02 15.10
N TRP A 171 -11.80 -11.50 14.23
CA TRP A 171 -12.07 -10.84 12.95
C TRP A 171 -12.56 -9.39 13.10
N PRO A 172 -13.46 -9.04 14.03
CA PRO A 172 -13.90 -7.66 14.19
C PRO A 172 -12.75 -6.69 14.48
N GLN A 173 -11.83 -7.08 15.34
CA GLN A 173 -10.65 -6.29 15.68
C GLN A 173 -9.69 -6.19 14.50
N ALA A 174 -9.40 -7.30 13.82
CA ALA A 174 -8.54 -7.32 12.63
C ALA A 174 -9.11 -6.41 11.52
N ALA A 175 -10.42 -6.54 11.23
CA ALA A 175 -11.12 -5.73 10.24
C ALA A 175 -11.06 -4.23 10.58
N SER A 176 -11.37 -3.86 11.83
CA SER A 176 -11.32 -2.47 12.28
C SER A 176 -9.92 -1.87 12.17
N THR A 177 -8.89 -2.64 12.53
CA THR A 177 -7.49 -2.22 12.44
C THR A 177 -7.06 -1.98 10.99
N MET A 178 -7.42 -2.90 10.09
CA MET A 178 -7.10 -2.77 8.66
C MET A 178 -7.85 -1.62 8.02
N LEU A 179 -9.12 -1.40 8.32
CA LEU A 179 -9.89 -0.27 7.78
C LEU A 179 -9.32 1.07 8.24
N ARG A 180 -8.96 1.21 9.53
CA ARG A 180 -8.30 2.44 10.01
C ARG A 180 -6.97 2.69 9.32
N ARG A 181 -6.19 1.65 9.10
CA ARG A 181 -4.93 1.74 8.36
C ARG A 181 -5.17 2.19 6.91
N LEU A 182 -6.06 1.49 6.19
CA LEU A 182 -6.37 1.80 4.79
C LEU A 182 -6.95 3.21 4.63
N GLN A 183 -7.78 3.67 5.58
CA GLN A 183 -8.29 5.03 5.60
C GLN A 183 -7.17 6.07 5.72
N ARG A 184 -6.16 5.82 6.59
CA ARG A 184 -4.99 6.71 6.69
C ARG A 184 -4.19 6.73 5.39
N GLU A 185 -3.98 5.58 4.77
CA GLU A 185 -3.29 5.49 3.47
C GLU A 185 -4.06 6.23 2.37
N ALA A 186 -5.37 6.05 2.28
CA ALA A 186 -6.22 6.78 1.32
C ALA A 186 -6.20 8.30 1.57
N PHE A 187 -6.13 8.74 2.82
CA PHE A 187 -5.96 10.16 3.14
C PHE A 187 -4.65 10.73 2.62
N HIS A 188 -3.56 9.97 2.66
CA HIS A 188 -2.25 10.41 2.13
C HIS A 188 -2.17 10.33 0.59
N ARG A 189 -3.07 9.56 -0.06
CA ARG A 189 -3.11 9.32 -1.52
C ARG A 189 -4.50 9.64 -2.10
N PRO A 190 -4.95 10.89 -2.03
CA PRO A 190 -6.34 11.26 -2.35
C PRO A 190 -6.71 11.10 -3.84
N HIS A 191 -5.74 11.00 -4.74
CA HIS A 191 -5.96 10.76 -6.17
C HIS A 191 -5.89 9.27 -6.56
N ASP A 192 -5.59 8.37 -5.60
CA ASP A 192 -5.58 6.94 -5.85
C ASP A 192 -7.01 6.37 -5.87
N ALA A 193 -7.64 6.43 -7.04
CA ALA A 193 -9.01 5.94 -7.22
C ALA A 193 -9.15 4.45 -6.89
N ALA A 194 -8.12 3.62 -7.20
CA ALA A 194 -8.15 2.20 -6.92
C ALA A 194 -8.07 1.90 -5.41
N LEU A 195 -7.31 2.70 -4.65
CA LEU A 195 -7.25 2.60 -3.19
C LEU A 195 -8.56 3.05 -2.54
N ALA A 196 -9.18 4.12 -3.07
CA ALA A 196 -10.48 4.60 -2.61
C ALA A 196 -11.59 3.56 -2.89
N GLU A 197 -11.59 2.93 -4.07
CA GLU A 197 -12.51 1.86 -4.42
C GLU A 197 -12.34 0.64 -3.50
N LEU A 198 -11.07 0.21 -3.25
CA LEU A 198 -10.79 -0.87 -2.33
C LEU A 198 -11.34 -0.56 -0.93
N LEU A 199 -11.08 0.65 -0.41
CA LEU A 199 -11.58 1.07 0.90
C LEU A 199 -13.12 1.05 0.95
N ASP A 200 -13.79 1.53 -0.09
CA ASP A 200 -15.26 1.55 -0.17
C ASP A 200 -15.83 0.13 -0.19
N ASP A 201 -15.26 -0.76 -0.98
CA ASP A 201 -15.64 -2.17 -1.03
C ASP A 201 -15.54 -2.84 0.36
N LEU A 202 -14.43 -2.60 1.07
CA LEU A 202 -14.19 -3.23 2.36
C LEU A 202 -15.07 -2.64 3.47
N ILE A 203 -15.35 -1.34 3.46
CA ILE A 203 -16.28 -0.71 4.42
C ILE A 203 -17.69 -1.28 4.27
N ASN A 204 -18.10 -1.56 3.05
CA ASN A 204 -19.43 -2.09 2.74
C ASN A 204 -19.51 -3.63 2.84
N ALA A 205 -18.43 -4.31 3.21
CA ALA A 205 -18.43 -5.76 3.37
C ALA A 205 -19.36 -6.19 4.54
N PRO A 206 -20.10 -7.31 4.38
CA PRO A 206 -21.05 -7.77 5.39
C PRO A 206 -20.39 -7.96 6.78
N GLY A 207 -21.02 -7.47 7.84
CA GLY A 207 -20.59 -7.66 9.23
C GLY A 207 -19.41 -6.83 9.69
N VAL A 208 -18.96 -5.86 8.91
CA VAL A 208 -17.96 -4.87 9.36
C VAL A 208 -18.51 -4.12 10.58
N PRO A 209 -17.72 -3.99 11.68
CA PRO A 209 -18.15 -3.26 12.86
C PRO A 209 -18.55 -1.82 12.52
N ALA A 210 -19.73 -1.38 12.97
CA ALA A 210 -20.23 -0.04 12.66
C ALA A 210 -19.35 1.08 13.25
N ASP A 211 -18.65 0.77 14.34
CA ASP A 211 -17.78 1.66 15.09
C ASP A 211 -16.29 1.55 14.72
N TRP A 212 -15.97 0.86 13.61
CA TRP A 212 -14.58 0.63 13.19
C TRP A 212 -13.70 1.90 13.13
N ARG A 213 -14.33 3.08 12.96
CA ARG A 213 -13.64 4.39 12.97
C ARG A 213 -13.23 4.84 14.37
N GLN A 214 -13.88 4.32 15.42
CA GLN A 214 -13.57 4.71 16.78
C GLN A 214 -12.35 3.94 17.26
N PRO A 215 -11.31 4.61 17.77
CA PRO A 215 -10.21 3.90 18.40
C PRO A 215 -10.75 3.24 19.68
N ASP A 216 -10.52 1.94 19.83
CA ASP A 216 -10.78 1.26 21.09
C ASP A 216 -9.67 1.65 22.09
N PRO A 217 -9.99 2.40 23.17
CA PRO A 217 -9.00 2.84 24.14
C PRO A 217 -8.45 1.69 25.00
N THR A 218 -9.08 0.51 24.94
CA THR A 218 -8.64 -0.68 25.69
C THR A 218 -7.60 -1.48 24.90
N VAL A 219 -7.57 -1.31 23.59
CA VAL A 219 -6.55 -1.91 22.72
C VAL A 219 -5.35 -0.98 22.68
N ARG A 220 -4.22 -1.44 23.17
CA ARG A 220 -2.96 -0.72 22.98
C ARG A 220 -2.71 -0.56 21.50
N ASP A 221 -2.27 0.63 21.08
CA ASP A 221 -1.73 0.87 19.74
C ASP A 221 -0.43 0.04 19.63
N GLU A 222 -0.59 -1.26 19.40
CA GLU A 222 0.54 -2.12 19.15
C GLU A 222 1.03 -1.84 17.72
N PRO A 223 2.33 -1.54 17.56
CA PRO A 223 2.92 -1.24 16.25
C PRO A 223 2.91 -2.46 15.31
N MET A 224 2.47 -3.59 15.80
CA MET A 224 2.44 -4.87 15.11
C MET A 224 1.07 -5.52 15.25
N LEU A 225 0.57 -6.11 14.17
CA LEU A 225 -0.71 -6.80 14.17
C LEU A 225 -0.51 -8.24 14.63
N GLY A 226 -1.03 -8.60 15.81
CA GLY A 226 -1.24 -9.99 16.19
C GLY A 226 -2.41 -10.55 15.38
N ILE A 227 -2.22 -11.70 14.76
CA ILE A 227 -3.28 -12.40 14.03
C ILE A 227 -3.33 -13.87 14.44
N GLU A 228 -4.51 -14.32 14.80
CA GLU A 228 -4.81 -15.74 14.99
C GLU A 228 -5.46 -16.27 13.71
N LEU A 229 -4.85 -17.28 13.09
CA LEU A 229 -5.38 -17.98 11.92
C LEU A 229 -5.88 -19.37 12.33
N ARG A 230 -7.11 -19.72 11.95
CA ARG A 230 -7.78 -20.98 12.28
C ARG A 230 -8.09 -21.78 11.02
N ALA A 231 -7.85 -23.08 11.09
CA ALA A 231 -8.23 -24.02 10.03
C ALA A 231 -8.69 -25.35 10.70
N GLY A 232 -10.00 -25.57 10.79
CA GLY A 232 -10.57 -26.67 11.56
C GLY A 232 -10.14 -26.57 13.03
N ASP A 233 -9.51 -27.61 13.54
CA ASP A 233 -9.00 -27.67 14.93
C ASP A 233 -7.61 -27.05 15.11
N ILE A 234 -7.02 -26.53 14.04
CA ILE A 234 -5.70 -25.90 14.05
C ILE A 234 -5.86 -24.40 14.31
N SER A 235 -5.12 -23.87 15.29
CA SER A 235 -4.96 -22.44 15.53
C SER A 235 -3.48 -22.07 15.50
N MET A 236 -3.15 -21.04 14.73
CA MET A 236 -1.80 -20.50 14.60
C MET A 236 -1.81 -19.02 14.96
N ASN A 237 -0.94 -18.62 15.88
CA ASN A 237 -0.82 -17.26 16.37
C ASN A 237 0.45 -16.60 15.83
N PHE A 238 0.27 -15.53 15.07
CA PHE A 238 1.37 -14.79 14.47
C PHE A 238 1.40 -13.33 14.93
N LEU A 239 2.60 -12.81 15.01
CA LEU A 239 2.88 -11.41 14.95
C LEU A 239 3.25 -11.07 13.51
N THR A 240 2.59 -10.07 12.91
CA THR A 240 2.94 -9.63 11.56
C THR A 240 3.75 -8.35 11.59
N THR A 241 4.77 -8.27 10.76
CA THR A 241 5.52 -7.04 10.51
C THR A 241 5.41 -6.65 9.06
N ILE A 242 5.49 -5.34 8.80
CA ILE A 242 5.54 -4.80 7.46
C ILE A 242 6.83 -4.05 7.29
N THR A 243 7.59 -4.45 6.26
CA THR A 243 8.81 -3.78 5.84
C THR A 243 8.58 -3.07 4.52
N GLU A 244 8.95 -1.81 4.45
CA GLU A 244 8.89 -0.98 3.25
C GLU A 244 10.31 -0.75 2.70
N PHE A 245 10.41 -0.59 1.39
CA PHE A 245 11.68 -0.29 0.75
C PHE A 245 11.94 1.21 0.79
N ASN A 246 13.11 1.61 1.29
CA ASN A 246 13.55 2.99 1.20
C ASN A 246 14.09 3.27 -0.21
N ALA A 247 13.20 3.70 -1.12
CA ALA A 247 13.50 3.88 -2.53
C ALA A 247 13.18 5.32 -3.00
N PRO A 248 14.05 6.31 -2.70
CA PRO A 248 13.75 7.73 -2.88
C PRO A 248 13.60 8.18 -4.35
N GLN A 249 13.79 7.31 -5.33
CA GLN A 249 13.69 7.65 -6.76
C GLN A 249 12.95 6.60 -7.60
N ASN A 250 12.30 5.61 -6.95
CA ASN A 250 11.60 4.54 -7.64
C ASN A 250 10.21 4.36 -7.05
N VAL A 251 9.20 4.79 -7.80
CA VAL A 251 7.79 4.77 -7.37
C VAL A 251 7.32 3.35 -7.09
N THR A 252 7.52 2.44 -8.03
CA THR A 252 7.04 1.06 -7.93
C THR A 252 7.63 0.34 -6.74
N LEU A 253 8.95 0.53 -6.51
CA LEU A 253 9.63 -0.08 -5.36
C LEU A 253 9.17 0.51 -4.02
N ALA A 254 8.93 1.83 -3.96
CA ALA A 254 8.43 2.48 -2.75
C ALA A 254 6.99 2.08 -2.39
N GLU A 255 6.25 1.53 -3.34
CA GLU A 255 4.88 1.04 -3.15
C GLU A 255 4.81 -0.46 -2.81
N LEU A 256 5.94 -1.18 -2.85
CA LEU A 256 6.00 -2.58 -2.42
C LEU A 256 6.22 -2.67 -0.91
N ARG A 257 5.59 -3.68 -0.32
CA ARG A 257 5.71 -4.01 1.10
C ARG A 257 6.00 -5.49 1.25
N ILE A 258 6.79 -5.84 2.26
CA ILE A 258 7.01 -7.22 2.66
C ILE A 258 6.25 -7.44 3.97
N GLU A 259 5.30 -8.35 3.94
CA GLU A 259 4.63 -8.85 5.14
C GLU A 259 5.30 -10.12 5.62
N SER A 260 5.76 -10.13 6.87
CA SER A 260 6.42 -11.28 7.49
C SER A 260 5.63 -11.73 8.72
N TYR A 261 5.42 -13.03 8.83
CA TYR A 261 4.67 -13.66 9.91
C TYR A 261 5.61 -14.38 10.86
N PHE A 262 5.56 -14.04 12.14
CA PHE A 262 6.39 -14.61 13.19
C PHE A 262 5.51 -15.35 14.18
N PRO A 263 5.74 -16.65 14.43
CA PRO A 263 4.97 -17.41 15.43
C PRO A 263 5.19 -16.84 16.82
N THR A 264 4.11 -16.66 17.59
CA THR A 264 4.17 -16.09 18.94
C THR A 264 4.22 -17.14 20.03
N ASP A 265 4.02 -18.43 19.68
CA ASP A 265 4.10 -19.56 20.59
C ASP A 265 4.76 -20.78 19.93
N ASP A 266 5.19 -21.74 20.76
CA ASP A 266 5.88 -22.94 20.31
C ASP A 266 4.97 -23.86 19.50
N GLN A 267 3.67 -23.93 19.83
CA GLN A 267 2.70 -24.72 19.08
C GLN A 267 2.59 -24.23 17.63
N THR A 268 2.46 -22.93 17.43
CA THR A 268 2.44 -22.33 16.10
C THR A 268 3.74 -22.59 15.33
N ARG A 269 4.88 -22.49 16.02
CA ARG A 269 6.20 -22.79 15.43
C ARG A 269 6.30 -24.24 14.96
N GLU A 270 5.85 -25.19 15.76
CA GLU A 270 5.83 -26.61 15.41
C GLU A 270 4.88 -26.87 14.24
N LEU A 271 3.67 -26.29 14.26
CA LEU A 271 2.70 -26.41 13.19
C LEU A 271 3.25 -25.86 11.86
N CYS A 272 3.91 -24.70 11.88
CA CYS A 272 4.56 -24.17 10.68
C CYS A 272 5.61 -25.15 10.14
N THR A 273 6.44 -25.72 11.00
CA THR A 273 7.46 -26.69 10.58
C THR A 273 6.84 -27.95 9.98
N GLN A 274 5.71 -28.42 10.52
CA GLN A 274 5.04 -29.63 10.05
C GLN A 274 4.19 -29.44 8.80
N LEU A 275 3.49 -28.31 8.71
CA LEU A 275 2.49 -28.04 7.66
C LEU A 275 3.01 -27.14 6.55
N LEU A 276 3.94 -26.25 6.89
CA LEU A 276 4.46 -25.24 5.98
C LEU A 276 5.93 -25.49 5.60
N GLY A 277 6.63 -26.41 6.28
CA GLY A 277 8.03 -26.79 6.07
C GLY A 277 8.31 -27.76 4.94
#